data_f335dae470fe422dbe0d92996341a2f6
#
_entry.id   f335dae470fe422dbe0d92996341a2f6
#
_cell.length_a   1.000
_cell.length_b   1.000
_cell.length_c   1.000
_cell.angle_alpha   90.00
_cell.angle_beta   90.00
_cell.angle_gamma   90.00
#
_symmetry.space_group_name_H-M   'P 1'
#
loop_
_entity.id
_entity.type
_entity.pdbx_description
1 polymer ?
#
loop_
_entity_poly.entity_id
_entity_poly.type
_entity_poly.pdbx_seq_one_letter_code
_entity_poly.pdbx_strand_id
1 'polypeptide(L)'
;HYRDVCENSASSTLWLDIGRNSALDLTYNMLAVNNDLSHFTVPFFDPRDNRPVTVPLVFAAMPDLAQQQAASIVASWLGSRAGWRGQRFPVLDNHLPDRTAIVCATNDRRPDFLRDHPAVNAPVIVMMSHPDNPYVKLQVVFGR
;
A
#
# COMPACT_ATOMS: atom_id res chain seq x y z
N HIS A 1 8.28 -8.91 37.26
CA HIS A 1 9.24 -9.96 36.91
C HIS A 1 8.82 -11.27 37.57
N TYR A 2 8.03 -12.06 36.85
CA TYR A 2 7.65 -13.39 37.29
C TYR A 2 8.74 -14.36 36.86
N ARG A 3 9.35 -15.04 37.82
CA ARG A 3 10.40 -16.00 37.56
C ARG A 3 9.97 -17.45 37.86
N ASP A 4 8.74 -17.63 38.32
CA ASP A 4 8.29 -18.94 38.75
C ASP A 4 7.38 -19.60 37.73
N VAL A 5 7.75 -20.81 37.36
CA VAL A 5 7.03 -21.67 36.40
C VAL A 5 5.65 -22.13 36.93
N CYS A 6 5.35 -21.86 38.20
CA CYS A 6 4.12 -22.31 38.87
C CYS A 6 3.01 -21.24 38.91
N GLU A 7 3.17 -20.11 38.26
CA GLU A 7 2.12 -19.08 38.22
C GLU A 7 1.01 -19.45 37.24
N ASN A 8 -0.20 -19.43 37.74
CA ASN A 8 -1.39 -19.59 36.92
C ASN A 8 -1.68 -18.27 36.19
N SER A 9 -1.47 -18.22 34.88
CA SER A 9 -1.73 -17.01 34.04
C SER A 9 -3.21 -16.58 34.05
N ALA A 10 -4.12 -17.44 34.48
CA ALA A 10 -5.55 -17.12 34.62
C ALA A 10 -5.92 -16.71 36.08
N SER A 11 -4.94 -16.50 36.95
CA SER A 11 -5.21 -16.09 38.33
C SER A 11 -5.82 -14.69 38.38
N SER A 12 -6.89 -14.52 39.13
CA SER A 12 -7.53 -13.21 39.36
C SER A 12 -6.66 -12.23 40.16
N THR A 13 -5.55 -12.71 40.72
CA THR A 13 -4.56 -11.87 41.42
C THR A 13 -3.52 -11.29 40.46
N LEU A 14 -3.44 -11.78 39.21
CA LEU A 14 -2.61 -11.23 38.16
C LEU A 14 -3.44 -10.25 37.35
N TRP A 15 -3.07 -9.00 37.40
CA TRP A 15 -3.70 -7.95 36.61
C TRP A 15 -2.66 -6.95 36.09
N LEU A 16 -2.98 -6.35 34.99
CA LEU A 16 -2.21 -5.28 34.38
C LEU A 16 -3.16 -4.08 34.15
N ASP A 17 -2.80 -2.95 34.71
CA ASP A 17 -3.49 -1.69 34.43
C ASP A 17 -2.68 -0.89 33.41
N ILE A 18 -3.31 -0.61 32.26
CA ILE A 18 -2.76 0.27 31.22
C ILE A 18 -3.47 1.60 31.32
N GLY A 19 -2.84 2.54 31.98
CA GLY A 19 -3.38 3.91 32.15
C GLY A 19 -3.62 4.59 30.80
N ARG A 20 -4.64 5.48 30.76
CA ARG A 20 -4.99 6.23 29.53
C ARG A 20 -3.85 7.10 28.95
N ASN A 21 -2.83 7.39 29.76
CA ASN A 21 -1.65 8.16 29.36
C ASN A 21 -0.45 7.28 28.99
N SER A 22 -0.64 5.96 28.97
CA SER A 22 0.41 5.04 28.52
C SER A 22 0.65 5.25 27.03
N ALA A 23 1.92 5.31 26.64
CA ALA A 23 2.36 5.41 25.26
C ALA A 23 3.38 4.33 24.95
N LEU A 24 3.39 3.85 23.73
CA LEU A 24 4.41 2.96 23.21
C LEU A 24 5.16 3.70 22.10
N ASP A 25 6.44 3.96 22.34
CA ASP A 25 7.34 4.57 21.37
C ASP A 25 8.11 3.47 20.64
N LEU A 26 7.96 3.40 19.31
CA LEU A 26 8.61 2.40 18.47
C LEU A 26 9.55 3.07 17.49
N THR A 27 10.83 2.76 17.60
CA THR A 27 11.82 3.11 16.58
C THR A 27 12.11 1.88 15.73
N TYR A 28 11.94 1.98 14.43
CA TYR A 28 12.15 0.85 13.51
C TYR A 28 12.78 1.32 12.20
N ASN A 29 13.48 0.41 11.57
CA ASN A 29 13.97 0.59 10.20
C ASN A 29 13.00 -0.07 9.23
N MET A 30 12.72 0.60 8.10
CA MET A 30 11.94 0.00 7.03
C MET A 30 12.70 -1.17 6.42
N LEU A 31 12.02 -2.30 6.25
CA LEU A 31 12.55 -3.42 5.50
C LEU A 31 12.27 -3.22 4.00
N ALA A 32 13.28 -3.51 3.19
CA ALA A 32 13.08 -3.55 1.75
C ALA A 32 12.17 -4.74 1.40
N VAL A 33 11.05 -4.45 0.74
CA VAL A 33 10.14 -5.47 0.22
C VAL A 33 10.56 -5.80 -1.22
N ASN A 34 10.59 -7.06 -1.59
CA ASN A 34 10.85 -7.47 -2.96
C ASN A 34 9.71 -7.02 -3.89
N ASN A 35 10.02 -6.84 -5.18
CA ASN A 35 9.03 -6.53 -6.21
C ASN A 35 8.24 -7.80 -6.58
N ASP A 36 7.39 -8.26 -5.67
CA ASP A 36 6.65 -9.52 -5.78
C ASP A 36 5.17 -9.28 -5.46
N LEU A 37 4.31 -9.57 -6.42
CA LEU A 37 2.86 -9.44 -6.30
C LEU A 37 2.24 -10.50 -5.39
N SER A 38 2.95 -11.59 -5.07
CA SER A 38 2.43 -12.66 -4.21
C SER A 38 2.09 -12.18 -2.80
N HIS A 39 2.74 -11.11 -2.35
CA HIS A 39 2.51 -10.50 -1.04
C HIS A 39 1.48 -9.35 -1.06
N PHE A 40 0.79 -9.16 -2.18
CA PHE A 40 -0.27 -8.13 -2.24
C PHE A 40 -1.34 -8.44 -1.17
N THR A 41 -1.68 -7.56 -0.31
CA THR A 41 -1.78 -6.08 -0.32
C THR A 41 -0.54 -5.31 0.18
N VAL A 42 0.43 -5.97 0.76
CA VAL A 42 1.68 -5.31 1.20
C VAL A 42 2.49 -4.91 -0.05
N PRO A 43 3.05 -3.69 -0.15
CA PRO A 43 3.16 -2.68 0.90
C PRO A 43 2.07 -1.60 0.87
N PHE A 44 0.97 -1.76 0.12
CA PHE A 44 -0.08 -0.74 -0.01
C PHE A 44 -0.82 -0.54 1.31
N PHE A 45 -1.18 -1.61 1.97
CA PHE A 45 -1.59 -1.61 3.37
C PHE A 45 -1.37 -2.97 4.03
N ASP A 46 -1.12 -2.97 5.33
CA ASP A 46 -1.14 -4.17 6.16
C ASP A 46 -2.55 -4.36 6.77
N PRO A 47 -3.19 -5.52 6.59
CA PRO A 47 -4.47 -5.81 7.25
C PRO A 47 -4.44 -5.72 8.78
N ARG A 48 -3.25 -5.84 9.38
CA ARG A 48 -3.04 -5.74 10.82
C ARG A 48 -2.82 -4.31 11.33
N ASP A 49 -2.66 -3.34 10.43
CA ASP A 49 -2.52 -1.93 10.77
C ASP A 49 -3.90 -1.29 11.02
N ASN A 50 -3.96 -0.36 11.95
CA ASN A 50 -5.18 0.40 12.29
C ASN A 50 -5.27 1.76 11.60
N ARG A 51 -4.26 2.15 10.83
CA ARG A 51 -4.23 3.43 10.14
C ARG A 51 -5.18 3.45 8.95
N PRO A 52 -5.75 4.62 8.61
CA PRO A 52 -6.51 4.78 7.37
C PRO A 52 -5.66 4.41 6.14
N VAL A 53 -6.29 3.73 5.19
CA VAL A 53 -5.64 3.34 3.93
C VAL A 53 -5.61 4.52 2.99
N THR A 54 -4.43 4.92 2.54
CA THR A 54 -4.27 5.97 1.54
C THR A 54 -3.37 5.46 0.41
N VAL A 55 -3.97 5.22 -0.75
CA VAL A 55 -3.27 4.72 -1.94
C VAL A 55 -3.50 5.68 -3.11
N PRO A 56 -2.49 6.49 -3.47
CA PRO A 56 -2.58 7.34 -4.65
C PRO A 56 -2.73 6.53 -5.93
N LEU A 57 -3.55 7.07 -6.84
CA LEU A 57 -3.73 6.59 -8.21
C LEU A 57 -3.06 7.59 -9.15
N VAL A 58 -2.03 7.16 -9.88
CA VAL A 58 -1.24 8.02 -10.77
C VAL A 58 -1.60 7.73 -12.21
N PHE A 59 -1.88 8.79 -12.97
CA PHE A 59 -2.12 8.74 -14.42
C PHE A 59 -1.13 9.66 -15.15
N ALA A 60 -0.91 9.42 -16.44
CA ALA A 60 -0.06 10.27 -17.25
C ALA A 60 -0.70 11.65 -17.57
N ALA A 61 -2.02 11.68 -17.61
CA ALA A 61 -2.86 12.83 -17.86
C ALA A 61 -4.29 12.49 -17.43
N MET A 62 -5.25 13.35 -17.70
CA MET A 62 -6.66 13.06 -17.42
C MET A 62 -7.03 11.65 -17.93
N PRO A 63 -7.48 10.73 -17.04
CA PRO A 63 -7.75 9.35 -17.41
C PRO A 63 -8.95 9.24 -18.35
N ASP A 64 -8.86 8.35 -19.32
CA ASP A 64 -10.00 7.98 -20.15
C ASP A 64 -10.97 7.05 -19.40
N LEU A 65 -12.09 6.71 -20.03
CA LEU A 65 -13.13 5.90 -19.41
C LEU A 65 -12.61 4.52 -18.97
N ALA A 66 -11.78 3.87 -19.79
CA ALA A 66 -11.24 2.56 -19.48
C ALA A 66 -10.28 2.59 -18.27
N GLN A 67 -9.43 3.62 -18.22
CA GLN A 67 -8.54 3.87 -17.10
C GLN A 67 -9.31 4.18 -15.81
N GLN A 68 -10.38 4.98 -15.90
CA GLN A 68 -11.24 5.28 -14.77
C GLN A 68 -11.94 4.03 -14.25
N GLN A 69 -12.45 3.18 -15.13
CA GLN A 69 -13.06 1.90 -14.76
C GLN A 69 -12.06 0.97 -14.06
N ALA A 70 -10.88 0.79 -14.63
CA ALA A 70 -9.83 -0.03 -14.03
C ALA A 70 -9.42 0.48 -12.64
N ALA A 71 -9.20 1.78 -12.51
CA ALA A 71 -8.86 2.41 -11.24
C ALA A 71 -9.98 2.27 -10.20
N SER A 72 -11.24 2.41 -10.62
CA SER A 72 -12.40 2.25 -9.75
C SER A 72 -12.55 0.83 -9.22
N ILE A 73 -12.28 -0.17 -10.05
CA ILE A 73 -12.29 -1.58 -9.63
C ILE A 73 -11.22 -1.81 -8.55
N VAL A 74 -10.00 -1.35 -8.79
CA VAL A 74 -8.89 -1.50 -7.84
C VAL A 74 -9.17 -0.74 -6.54
N ALA A 75 -9.64 0.50 -6.62
CA ALA A 75 -9.98 1.31 -5.46
C ALA A 75 -11.13 0.70 -4.65
N SER A 76 -12.15 0.19 -5.32
CA SER A 76 -13.28 -0.50 -4.67
C SER A 76 -12.81 -1.77 -3.93
N TRP A 77 -11.96 -2.56 -4.56
CA TRP A 77 -11.42 -3.77 -3.93
C TRP A 77 -10.55 -3.44 -2.71
N LEU A 78 -9.61 -2.49 -2.84
CA LEU A 78 -8.80 -2.03 -1.72
C LEU A 78 -9.65 -1.41 -0.61
N GLY A 79 -10.68 -0.63 -0.97
CA GLY A 79 -11.61 -0.04 -0.03
C GLY A 79 -12.37 -1.09 0.77
N SER A 80 -12.83 -2.18 0.12
CA SER A 80 -13.50 -3.28 0.81
C SER A 80 -12.57 -3.99 1.80
N ARG A 81 -11.27 -4.08 1.50
CA ARG A 81 -10.27 -4.67 2.41
C ARG A 81 -9.87 -3.72 3.55
N ALA A 82 -10.00 -2.41 3.37
CA ALA A 82 -9.73 -1.43 4.40
C ALA A 82 -10.70 -1.54 5.58
N GLY A 83 -11.94 -2.02 5.36
CA GLY A 83 -12.96 -2.21 6.38
C GLY A 83 -13.31 -0.89 7.06
N TRP A 84 -13.31 -0.87 8.39
CA TRP A 84 -13.69 0.29 9.22
C TRP A 84 -12.64 1.42 9.27
N ARG A 85 -11.41 1.18 8.79
CA ARG A 85 -10.30 2.13 8.91
C ARG A 85 -10.44 3.41 8.10
N GLY A 86 -11.38 3.43 7.16
CA GLY A 86 -11.48 4.51 6.17
C GLY A 86 -10.39 4.41 5.10
N GLN A 87 -10.71 4.93 3.92
CA GLN A 87 -9.82 4.85 2.76
C GLN A 87 -9.85 6.14 1.96
N ARG A 88 -8.73 6.41 1.29
CA ARG A 88 -8.57 7.54 0.36
C ARG A 88 -7.74 7.10 -0.83
N PHE A 89 -8.19 7.47 -2.03
CA PHE A 89 -7.52 7.20 -3.29
C PHE A 89 -7.32 8.53 -4.04
N PRO A 90 -6.34 9.37 -3.61
CA PRO A 90 -6.07 10.62 -4.29
C PRO A 90 -5.60 10.34 -5.72
N VAL A 91 -6.12 11.09 -6.67
CA VAL A 91 -5.73 11.02 -8.08
C VAL A 91 -4.62 12.04 -8.33
N LEU A 92 -3.54 11.59 -8.95
CA LEU A 92 -2.37 12.40 -9.29
C LEU A 92 -2.14 12.37 -10.80
N ASP A 93 -1.85 13.54 -11.35
CA ASP A 93 -1.58 13.74 -12.78
C ASP A 93 -0.07 13.86 -12.98
N ASN A 94 0.52 12.90 -13.69
CA ASN A 94 1.96 12.81 -14.05
C ASN A 94 2.93 13.12 -12.87
N HIS A 95 2.47 12.90 -11.65
CA HIS A 95 3.25 13.16 -10.45
C HIS A 95 3.40 11.88 -9.63
N LEU A 96 4.66 11.52 -9.33
CA LEU A 96 4.98 10.37 -8.51
C LEU A 96 5.08 10.78 -7.04
N PRO A 97 4.25 10.22 -6.15
CA PRO A 97 4.30 10.56 -4.73
C PRO A 97 5.43 9.80 -3.99
N ASP A 98 5.94 10.37 -2.91
CA ASP A 98 6.96 9.76 -2.04
C ASP A 98 6.42 8.57 -1.22
N ARG A 99 5.40 7.90 -1.72
CA ARG A 99 4.76 6.75 -1.07
C ARG A 99 4.28 5.75 -2.10
N THR A 100 4.01 4.55 -1.63
CA THR A 100 3.43 3.47 -2.43
C THR A 100 2.18 3.94 -3.16
N ALA A 101 2.11 3.70 -4.46
CA ALA A 101 1.06 4.16 -5.33
C ALA A 101 0.71 3.11 -6.40
N ILE A 102 -0.48 3.23 -6.97
CA ILE A 102 -0.89 2.47 -8.15
C ILE A 102 -0.82 3.39 -9.36
N VAL A 103 -0.13 2.95 -10.38
CA VAL A 103 0.08 3.70 -11.62
C VAL A 103 -0.72 3.04 -12.73
N CYS A 104 -1.61 3.79 -13.36
CA CYS A 104 -2.39 3.34 -14.50
C CYS A 104 -1.78 3.92 -15.79
N ALA A 105 -1.23 3.09 -16.64
CA ALA A 105 -0.58 3.48 -17.89
C ALA A 105 -1.12 2.68 -19.07
N THR A 106 -0.98 3.24 -20.28
CA THR A 106 -1.16 2.53 -21.55
C THR A 106 0.07 2.74 -22.41
N ASN A 107 0.19 2.04 -23.54
CA ASN A 107 1.32 2.25 -24.44
C ASN A 107 1.47 3.69 -24.91
N ASP A 108 0.33 4.38 -25.11
CA ASP A 108 0.28 5.75 -25.62
C ASP A 108 0.25 6.81 -24.51
N ARG A 109 -0.09 6.41 -23.28
CA ARG A 109 -0.24 7.30 -22.13
C ARG A 109 0.56 6.77 -20.95
N ARG A 110 1.81 7.19 -20.87
CA ARG A 110 2.75 6.81 -19.82
C ARG A 110 3.15 8.03 -19.02
N PRO A 111 3.14 7.97 -17.69
CA PRO A 111 3.82 8.97 -16.88
C PRO A 111 5.30 9.06 -17.25
N ASP A 112 5.92 10.22 -17.05
CA ASP A 112 7.29 10.49 -17.48
C ASP A 112 8.31 9.47 -16.96
N PHE A 113 8.15 9.01 -15.74
CA PHE A 113 9.04 8.02 -15.14
C PHE A 113 8.92 6.60 -15.74
N LEU A 114 7.89 6.35 -16.57
CA LEU A 114 7.69 5.08 -17.31
C LEU A 114 7.93 5.22 -18.82
N ARG A 115 8.45 6.35 -19.28
CA ARG A 115 8.64 6.62 -20.71
C ARG A 115 9.46 5.55 -21.42
N ASP A 116 10.51 5.08 -20.77
CA ASP A 116 11.44 4.09 -21.33
C ASP A 116 11.03 2.63 -21.09
N HIS A 117 9.87 2.42 -20.43
CA HIS A 117 9.39 1.05 -20.24
C HIS A 117 8.96 0.44 -21.59
N PRO A 118 9.31 -0.85 -21.87
CA PRO A 118 8.90 -1.50 -23.11
C PRO A 118 7.39 -1.48 -23.34
N ALA A 119 6.96 -1.45 -24.61
CA ALA A 119 5.55 -1.57 -24.94
C ALA A 119 5.02 -2.96 -24.55
N VAL A 120 3.79 -2.99 -24.06
CA VAL A 120 3.14 -4.23 -23.66
C VAL A 120 2.16 -4.71 -24.75
N ASN A 121 2.13 -6.02 -24.96
CA ASN A 121 1.24 -6.66 -25.97
C ASN A 121 -0.12 -7.07 -25.38
N ALA A 122 -0.20 -7.16 -24.07
CA ALA A 122 -1.40 -7.54 -23.32
C ALA A 122 -1.45 -6.73 -22.02
N PRO A 123 -2.59 -6.65 -21.34
CA PRO A 123 -2.65 -6.06 -20.01
C PRO A 123 -1.70 -6.76 -19.04
N VAL A 124 -0.89 -5.98 -18.33
CA VAL A 124 0.14 -6.48 -17.42
C VAL A 124 0.08 -5.70 -16.12
N ILE A 125 0.29 -6.39 -15.01
CA ILE A 125 0.50 -5.79 -13.70
C ILE A 125 1.92 -6.08 -13.26
N VAL A 126 2.67 -5.02 -12.93
CA VAL A 126 4.07 -5.11 -12.51
C VAL A 126 4.23 -4.39 -11.18
N MET A 127 5.00 -4.97 -10.28
CA MET A 127 5.48 -4.26 -9.09
C MET A 127 6.91 -3.80 -9.33
N MET A 128 7.18 -2.52 -9.08
CA MET A 128 8.49 -1.93 -9.22
C MET A 128 8.81 -1.00 -8.05
N SER A 129 10.08 -0.73 -7.83
CA SER A 129 10.50 0.24 -6.83
C SER A 129 10.35 1.66 -7.38
N HIS A 130 10.08 2.60 -6.48
CA HIS A 130 10.14 4.03 -6.80
C HIS A 130 11.57 4.40 -7.26
N PRO A 131 11.75 5.23 -8.29
CA PRO A 131 13.07 5.59 -8.81
C PRO A 131 14.03 6.13 -7.74
N ASP A 132 13.54 7.00 -6.85
CA ASP A 132 14.35 7.69 -5.86
C ASP A 132 14.32 7.03 -4.47
N ASN A 133 13.47 6.02 -4.26
CA ASN A 133 13.32 5.37 -2.96
C ASN A 133 13.00 3.88 -3.08
N PRO A 134 13.98 2.99 -2.86
CA PRO A 134 13.80 1.54 -3.03
C PRO A 134 12.79 0.92 -2.02
N TYR A 135 12.49 1.61 -0.94
CA TYR A 135 11.50 1.17 0.06
C TYR A 135 10.06 1.47 -0.34
N VAL A 136 9.85 2.38 -1.27
CA VAL A 136 8.54 2.71 -1.83
C VAL A 136 8.27 1.83 -3.05
N LYS A 137 7.08 1.26 -3.14
CA LYS A 137 6.69 0.38 -4.24
C LYS A 137 5.57 1.00 -5.07
N LEU A 138 5.66 0.75 -6.35
CA LEU A 138 4.68 1.15 -7.34
C LEU A 138 4.09 -0.12 -7.94
N GLN A 139 2.78 -0.21 -7.96
CA GLN A 139 2.08 -1.20 -8.76
C GLN A 139 1.66 -0.52 -10.06
N VAL A 140 2.26 -0.94 -11.15
CA VAL A 140 1.93 -0.41 -12.48
C VAL A 140 0.95 -1.35 -13.16
N VAL A 141 -0.18 -0.80 -13.56
CA VAL A 141 -1.21 -1.49 -14.34
C VAL A 141 -1.13 -0.94 -15.77
N PHE A 142 -0.61 -1.77 -16.67
CA PHE A 142 -0.54 -1.42 -18.08
C PHE A 142 -1.76 -1.95 -18.83
N GLY A 143 -2.45 -1.04 -19.53
CA GLY A 143 -3.38 -1.37 -20.61
C GLY A 143 -2.68 -1.35 -21.98
N ARG A 144 -3.38 -1.85 -22.99
CA ARG A 144 -2.94 -1.73 -24.40
C ARG A 144 -3.04 -0.31 -24.88
#